data_8fd3c236b2ded45a97ea0ff9e1aa7792
#
_entry.id   8fd3c236b2ded45a97ea0ff9e1aa7792
#
_cell.length_a   1.000
_cell.length_b   1.000
_cell.length_c   1.000
_cell.angle_alpha   90.00
_cell.angle_beta   90.00
_cell.angle_gamma   90.00
#
_symmetry.space_group_name_H-M   'P 1'
#
loop_
_entity.id
_entity.type
_entity.pdbx_description
1 polymer ?
#
loop_
_entity_poly.entity_id
_entity_poly.type
_entity_poly.pdbx_seq_one_letter_code
_entity_poly.pdbx_strand_id
1 'polypeptide(L)'
;MLSIRVHSNHTEQTELSLGTSLLTLYPLATVQPRPFILVLPGGGYQHIAKHEGAPVVKWLNNLGIHAGVLDYQVENLNVNSLLNDVEEALKWIREAPKDWNIISNKVGMIGFSAGGHLASIYTTTRAEKPNLLLLGYPVITFQEPYAHQGSRLHFLGDRPTQAELHAYSSESQVTSLTPPTFIWTTANDASVPVENSLLFSSALSKQGIPFELHIFEEGRHGLGLAKEHPHCQQWLSLSEKWLSKHHYIQGEDLMTPTLFIAGDSTAAIKGAGEKPMTGWGEYLQSYFGTSVRIDNRAINGRSTKSFISDGRLDSILKDFKAGDYLFIQFGHNDEKKEDPLRYTDPDTEYRHNLIQYIEAARQLGGTPVLLTSVSRRRFNSNGELDPLAVGAYPEAMKQVAEETHTPLLDIFAASQVLYHSLGEEESRKLFMHLPEKAHPNYPNGVMDDTHFSDQGAQQVARLVVQAIEQSTALPITNLQQLIQGVITDVSN
;
A
#
# COMPACT_ATOMS: atom_id res chain seq x y z
N MET A 1 -23.89 30.43 5.06
CA MET A 1 -24.97 29.54 5.58
C MET A 1 -24.44 28.11 5.49
N LEU A 2 -24.17 27.48 6.60
CA LEU A 2 -23.72 26.07 6.64
C LEU A 2 -24.86 25.17 6.19
N SER A 3 -24.66 24.40 5.13
CA SER A 3 -25.52 23.28 4.79
C SER A 3 -24.77 21.98 5.09
N ILE A 4 -25.18 21.30 6.15
CA ILE A 4 -24.67 19.96 6.49
C ILE A 4 -25.53 18.96 5.71
N ARG A 5 -24.92 18.19 4.82
CA ARG A 5 -25.54 16.99 4.25
C ARG A 5 -24.80 15.76 4.74
N VAL A 6 -25.46 14.98 5.58
CA VAL A 6 -25.00 13.66 6.00
C VAL A 6 -25.46 12.65 4.96
N HIS A 7 -24.56 11.99 4.26
CA HIS A 7 -24.86 10.83 3.43
C HIS A 7 -24.28 9.58 4.08
N SER A 8 -25.17 8.69 4.51
CA SER A 8 -24.86 7.39 5.08
C SER A 8 -24.39 6.42 4.00
N ASN A 9 -23.12 6.08 3.99
CA ASN A 9 -22.54 4.78 3.66
C ASN A 9 -21.05 4.80 4.02
N HIS A 10 -20.76 4.51 5.29
CA HIS A 10 -19.44 4.24 5.87
C HIS A 10 -18.33 5.32 5.90
N THR A 11 -18.58 6.56 5.46
CA THR A 11 -17.76 7.73 5.78
C THR A 11 -18.68 8.93 5.92
N GLU A 12 -18.72 9.56 7.10
CA GLU A 12 -19.40 10.84 7.29
C GLU A 12 -18.66 11.89 6.47
N GLN A 13 -19.36 12.50 5.50
CA GLN A 13 -18.87 13.64 4.73
C GLN A 13 -19.59 14.90 5.23
N THR A 14 -18.84 15.96 5.43
CA THR A 14 -19.40 17.28 5.77
C THR A 14 -19.04 18.27 4.67
N GLU A 15 -20.03 18.92 4.09
CA GLU A 15 -19.86 19.93 3.06
C GLU A 15 -20.09 21.34 3.63
N LEU A 16 -19.17 22.25 3.31
CA LEU A 16 -19.20 23.65 3.72
C LEU A 16 -19.05 24.56 2.50
N SER A 17 -20.01 25.44 2.28
CA SER A 17 -19.88 26.49 1.27
C SER A 17 -19.06 27.64 1.84
N LEU A 18 -17.90 27.91 1.19
CA LEU A 18 -16.99 29.00 1.54
C LEU A 18 -16.97 29.97 0.36
N GLY A 19 -17.63 31.09 0.50
CA GLY A 19 -17.76 32.02 -0.62
C GLY A 19 -18.33 31.36 -1.88
N THR A 20 -17.46 31.17 -2.90
CA THR A 20 -17.78 30.51 -4.16
C THR A 20 -17.23 29.09 -4.26
N SER A 21 -16.52 28.64 -3.24
CA SER A 21 -15.87 27.32 -3.18
C SER A 21 -16.66 26.35 -2.29
N LEU A 22 -16.48 25.04 -2.53
CA LEU A 22 -17.09 23.98 -1.73
C LEU A 22 -15.99 23.16 -1.02
N LEU A 23 -16.00 23.17 0.32
CA LEU A 23 -15.10 22.34 1.12
C LEU A 23 -15.83 21.05 1.52
N THR A 24 -15.37 19.91 1.03
CA THR A 24 -15.85 18.58 1.43
C THR A 24 -14.85 17.96 2.38
N LEU A 25 -15.26 17.64 3.60
CA LEU A 25 -14.44 17.11 4.67
C LEU A 25 -14.71 15.63 4.87
N TYR A 26 -13.65 14.87 5.13
CA TYR A 26 -13.65 13.43 5.37
C TYR A 26 -12.92 13.13 6.69
N PRO A 27 -13.56 13.41 7.83
CA PRO A 27 -12.96 13.14 9.13
C PRO A 27 -12.83 11.62 9.35
N LEU A 28 -11.78 11.22 10.04
CA LEU A 28 -11.62 9.86 10.52
C LEU A 28 -12.50 9.65 11.75
N ALA A 29 -13.15 8.50 11.87
CA ALA A 29 -13.78 8.06 13.10
C ALA A 29 -12.71 7.62 14.10
N THR A 30 -12.16 8.56 14.87
CA THR A 30 -11.06 8.30 15.81
C THR A 30 -11.24 9.06 17.12
N VAL A 31 -10.84 8.45 18.25
CA VAL A 31 -10.76 9.11 19.55
C VAL A 31 -9.39 9.75 19.81
N GLN A 32 -8.41 9.46 18.93
CA GLN A 32 -7.06 10.01 19.04
C GLN A 32 -6.94 11.28 18.19
N PRO A 33 -6.26 12.34 18.69
CA PRO A 33 -5.99 13.52 17.89
C PRO A 33 -5.13 13.18 16.66
N ARG A 34 -5.55 13.69 15.48
CA ARG A 34 -4.90 13.44 14.20
C ARG A 34 -4.61 14.74 13.44
N PRO A 35 -3.54 14.79 12.64
CA PRO A 35 -3.31 15.92 11.74
C PRO A 35 -4.37 15.99 10.64
N PHE A 36 -4.39 17.09 9.93
CA PHE A 36 -5.28 17.31 8.78
C PHE A 36 -4.47 17.74 7.55
N ILE A 37 -4.87 17.30 6.36
CA ILE A 37 -4.33 17.80 5.09
C ILE A 37 -5.48 18.23 4.18
N LEU A 38 -5.45 19.52 3.76
CA LEU A 38 -6.36 20.09 2.79
C LEU A 38 -5.84 19.79 1.38
N VAL A 39 -6.70 19.22 0.53
CA VAL A 39 -6.39 18.84 -0.85
C VAL A 39 -6.92 19.88 -1.82
N LEU A 40 -6.05 20.39 -2.68
CA LEU A 40 -6.35 21.32 -3.77
C LEU A 40 -6.08 20.62 -5.11
N PRO A 41 -7.10 20.10 -5.81
CA PRO A 41 -6.94 19.43 -7.09
C PRO A 41 -6.48 20.41 -8.19
N GLY A 42 -5.88 19.87 -9.27
CA GLY A 42 -5.55 20.63 -10.45
C GLY A 42 -6.76 20.89 -11.36
N GLY A 43 -6.46 21.19 -12.64
CA GLY A 43 -7.46 21.46 -13.68
C GLY A 43 -7.31 22.79 -14.39
N GLY A 44 -6.13 23.44 -14.26
CA GLY A 44 -5.78 24.65 -15.01
C GLY A 44 -6.61 25.88 -14.68
N TYR A 45 -7.27 25.92 -13.52
CA TYR A 45 -8.30 26.90 -13.15
C TYR A 45 -9.52 26.94 -14.09
N GLN A 46 -9.70 25.89 -14.88
CA GLN A 46 -10.82 25.74 -15.81
C GLN A 46 -11.83 24.69 -15.34
N HIS A 47 -11.37 23.70 -14.64
CA HIS A 47 -12.18 22.63 -14.02
C HIS A 47 -11.47 22.08 -12.78
N ILE A 48 -12.15 21.20 -12.04
CA ILE A 48 -11.57 20.47 -10.90
C ILE A 48 -11.23 19.05 -11.34
N ALA A 49 -9.96 18.66 -11.19
CA ALA A 49 -9.46 17.32 -11.54
C ALA A 49 -9.85 16.31 -10.44
N LYS A 50 -11.01 15.66 -10.56
CA LYS A 50 -11.60 14.80 -9.51
C LYS A 50 -10.68 13.65 -9.06
N HIS A 51 -9.80 13.15 -9.94
CA HIS A 51 -8.86 12.08 -9.60
C HIS A 51 -7.74 12.53 -8.64
N GLU A 52 -7.55 13.85 -8.48
CA GLU A 52 -6.62 14.48 -7.54
C GLU A 52 -7.32 14.94 -6.23
N GLY A 53 -8.62 14.70 -6.11
CA GLY A 53 -9.46 15.02 -4.93
C GLY A 53 -9.70 13.80 -4.04
N ALA A 54 -10.91 13.23 -4.09
CA ALA A 54 -11.34 12.12 -3.22
C ALA A 54 -10.40 10.90 -3.19
N PRO A 55 -9.74 10.46 -4.29
CA PRO A 55 -8.74 9.39 -4.22
C PRO A 55 -7.54 9.74 -3.33
N VAL A 56 -7.08 11.01 -3.35
CA VAL A 56 -5.98 11.50 -2.51
C VAL A 56 -6.41 11.55 -1.04
N VAL A 57 -7.64 12.00 -0.77
CA VAL A 57 -8.22 11.95 0.57
C VAL A 57 -8.24 10.53 1.12
N LYS A 58 -8.69 9.56 0.32
CA LYS A 58 -8.69 8.15 0.74
C LYS A 58 -7.29 7.64 1.09
N TRP A 59 -6.28 8.01 0.31
CA TRP A 59 -4.88 7.69 0.62
C TRP A 59 -4.45 8.32 1.95
N LEU A 60 -4.71 9.62 2.19
CA LEU A 60 -4.39 10.30 3.45
C LEU A 60 -5.12 9.69 4.65
N ASN A 61 -6.40 9.35 4.49
CA ASN A 61 -7.16 8.68 5.56
C ASN A 61 -6.56 7.31 5.91
N ASN A 62 -6.07 6.54 4.94
CA ASN A 62 -5.37 5.27 5.20
C ASN A 62 -4.06 5.47 5.99
N LEU A 63 -3.47 6.67 5.95
CA LEU A 63 -2.29 7.05 6.74
C LEU A 63 -2.65 7.61 8.14
N GLY A 64 -3.92 7.57 8.53
CA GLY A 64 -4.37 8.11 9.81
C GLY A 64 -4.43 9.64 9.84
N ILE A 65 -4.55 10.30 8.69
CA ILE A 65 -4.61 11.76 8.55
C ILE A 65 -6.03 12.16 8.15
N HIS A 66 -6.66 13.07 8.88
CA HIS A 66 -7.90 13.72 8.43
C HIS A 66 -7.65 14.44 7.11
N ALA A 67 -8.62 14.45 6.22
CA ALA A 67 -8.47 15.17 4.97
C ALA A 67 -9.77 15.82 4.50
N GLY A 68 -9.64 16.79 3.60
CA GLY A 68 -10.76 17.42 2.91
C GLY A 68 -10.32 17.91 1.54
N VAL A 69 -11.27 18.07 0.63
CA VAL A 69 -11.06 18.63 -0.70
C VAL A 69 -11.70 19.99 -0.78
N LEU A 70 -10.98 20.98 -1.26
CA LEU A 70 -11.55 22.28 -1.63
C LEU A 70 -11.79 22.28 -3.15
N ASP A 71 -13.04 22.14 -3.55
CA ASP A 71 -13.49 22.40 -4.91
C ASP A 71 -13.62 23.93 -5.07
N TYR A 72 -12.49 24.55 -5.45
CA TYR A 72 -12.37 26.00 -5.54
C TYR A 72 -12.99 26.54 -6.84
N GLN A 73 -13.32 27.85 -6.83
CA GLN A 73 -13.91 28.53 -7.97
C GLN A 73 -13.01 28.44 -9.22
N VAL A 74 -13.60 28.01 -10.33
CA VAL A 74 -12.92 27.90 -11.64
C VAL A 74 -13.56 28.80 -12.72
N GLU A 75 -14.79 29.22 -12.54
CA GLU A 75 -15.50 30.15 -13.44
C GLU A 75 -15.55 31.55 -12.86
N ASN A 76 -15.39 32.59 -13.69
CA ASN A 76 -15.42 34.00 -13.28
C ASN A 76 -14.50 34.26 -12.07
N LEU A 77 -13.29 33.75 -12.13
CA LEU A 77 -12.36 33.70 -11.02
C LEU A 77 -12.01 35.09 -10.50
N ASN A 78 -12.17 35.31 -9.22
CA ASN A 78 -11.64 36.45 -8.50
C ASN A 78 -10.53 36.00 -7.57
N VAL A 79 -9.29 36.37 -7.86
CA VAL A 79 -8.10 35.90 -7.17
C VAL A 79 -8.15 36.15 -5.66
N ASN A 80 -8.62 37.35 -5.23
CA ASN A 80 -8.73 37.65 -3.81
C ASN A 80 -9.79 36.82 -3.11
N SER A 81 -10.95 36.60 -3.75
CA SER A 81 -12.00 35.74 -3.23
C SER A 81 -11.50 34.31 -3.09
N LEU A 82 -10.83 33.79 -4.11
CA LEU A 82 -10.26 32.45 -4.12
C LEU A 82 -9.24 32.24 -2.98
N LEU A 83 -8.32 33.17 -2.78
CA LEU A 83 -7.37 33.09 -1.67
C LEU A 83 -8.03 33.23 -0.29
N ASN A 84 -9.11 34.00 -0.18
CA ASN A 84 -9.91 34.09 1.05
C ASN A 84 -10.65 32.78 1.32
N ASP A 85 -11.19 32.09 0.30
CA ASP A 85 -11.85 30.79 0.47
C ASP A 85 -10.88 29.74 1.03
N VAL A 86 -9.61 29.74 0.57
CA VAL A 86 -8.55 28.89 1.13
C VAL A 86 -8.26 29.26 2.60
N GLU A 87 -8.19 30.55 2.92
CA GLU A 87 -7.96 31.03 4.29
C GLU A 87 -9.11 30.63 5.22
N GLU A 88 -10.35 30.79 4.79
CA GLU A 88 -11.53 30.36 5.55
C GLU A 88 -11.55 28.83 5.74
N ALA A 89 -11.16 28.05 4.72
CA ALA A 89 -11.03 26.60 4.85
C ALA A 89 -10.04 26.22 5.95
N LEU A 90 -8.85 26.80 5.96
CA LEU A 90 -7.84 26.51 6.99
C LEU A 90 -8.29 26.93 8.38
N LYS A 91 -8.91 28.11 8.52
CA LYS A 91 -9.46 28.58 9.80
C LYS A 91 -10.53 27.63 10.33
N TRP A 92 -11.46 27.26 9.45
CA TRP A 92 -12.53 26.34 9.83
C TRP A 92 -11.99 24.99 10.29
N ILE A 93 -11.00 24.43 9.56
CA ILE A 93 -10.35 23.16 9.92
C ILE A 93 -9.69 23.25 11.30
N ARG A 94 -9.01 24.35 11.61
CA ARG A 94 -8.35 24.56 12.91
C ARG A 94 -9.32 24.78 14.07
N GLU A 95 -10.49 25.32 13.76
CA GLU A 95 -11.58 25.60 14.71
C GLU A 95 -12.68 24.52 14.70
N ALA A 96 -12.45 23.41 13.99
CA ALA A 96 -13.40 22.31 13.84
C ALA A 96 -13.89 21.78 15.20
N PRO A 97 -15.10 21.19 15.25
CA PRO A 97 -15.65 20.61 16.47
C PRO A 97 -14.64 19.69 17.18
N LYS A 98 -14.57 19.77 18.51
CA LYS A 98 -13.55 19.05 19.31
C LYS A 98 -13.66 17.53 19.18
N ASP A 99 -14.83 16.99 18.94
CA ASP A 99 -15.09 15.57 18.70
C ASP A 99 -14.48 15.03 17.40
N TRP A 100 -14.08 15.92 16.50
CA TRP A 100 -13.31 15.52 15.30
C TRP A 100 -11.84 15.21 15.60
N ASN A 101 -11.35 15.58 16.78
CA ASN A 101 -9.98 15.31 17.22
C ASN A 101 -8.89 15.76 16.21
N ILE A 102 -9.08 16.93 15.58
CA ILE A 102 -8.07 17.53 14.70
C ILE A 102 -7.00 18.23 15.55
N ILE A 103 -5.72 17.97 15.24
CA ILE A 103 -4.59 18.70 15.81
C ILE A 103 -4.45 20.03 15.09
N SER A 104 -4.95 21.12 15.68
CA SER A 104 -5.06 22.44 15.06
C SER A 104 -3.73 23.05 14.58
N ASN A 105 -2.60 22.70 15.21
CA ASN A 105 -1.24 23.11 14.80
C ASN A 105 -0.53 22.09 13.88
N LYS A 106 -1.27 21.11 13.34
CA LYS A 106 -0.82 20.16 12.33
C LYS A 106 -1.80 20.10 11.16
N VAL A 107 -2.01 21.24 10.52
CA VAL A 107 -2.84 21.36 9.32
C VAL A 107 -1.93 21.62 8.13
N GLY A 108 -1.80 20.63 7.26
CA GLY A 108 -1.03 20.70 6.01
C GLY A 108 -1.91 20.99 4.80
N MET A 109 -1.26 21.19 3.66
CA MET A 109 -1.91 21.37 2.37
C MET A 109 -1.20 20.56 1.29
N ILE A 110 -1.95 19.91 0.41
CA ILE A 110 -1.44 19.27 -0.79
C ILE A 110 -2.12 19.86 -2.02
N GLY A 111 -1.33 20.24 -3.04
CA GLY A 111 -1.86 20.75 -4.29
C GLY A 111 -1.22 20.12 -5.52
N PHE A 112 -2.02 19.91 -6.57
CA PHE A 112 -1.59 19.33 -7.84
C PHE A 112 -1.75 20.32 -8.97
N SER A 113 -0.75 20.44 -9.86
CA SER A 113 -0.84 21.30 -11.05
C SER A 113 -1.26 22.74 -10.71
N ALA A 114 -2.38 23.24 -11.23
CA ALA A 114 -2.96 24.55 -10.88
C ALA A 114 -3.37 24.62 -9.39
N GLY A 115 -3.84 23.52 -8.78
CA GLY A 115 -4.05 23.42 -7.32
C GLY A 115 -2.74 23.52 -6.54
N GLY A 116 -1.63 23.06 -7.13
CA GLY A 116 -0.28 23.29 -6.62
C GLY A 116 0.13 24.75 -6.65
N HIS A 117 -0.26 25.47 -7.71
CA HIS A 117 -0.09 26.94 -7.76
C HIS A 117 -0.92 27.62 -6.66
N LEU A 118 -2.20 27.28 -6.55
CA LEU A 118 -3.06 27.84 -5.50
C LEU A 118 -2.50 27.58 -4.11
N ALA A 119 -2.05 26.36 -3.84
CA ALA A 119 -1.43 25.99 -2.56
C ALA A 119 -0.16 26.81 -2.28
N SER A 120 0.74 26.90 -3.26
CA SER A 120 2.03 27.59 -3.10
C SER A 120 1.88 29.09 -3.00
N ILE A 121 1.06 29.74 -3.87
CA ILE A 121 0.85 31.18 -3.84
C ILE A 121 0.12 31.62 -2.58
N TYR A 122 -0.90 30.87 -2.13
CA TYR A 122 -1.56 31.12 -0.86
C TYR A 122 -0.55 31.06 0.30
N THR A 123 0.21 29.98 0.36
CA THR A 123 1.20 29.72 1.43
C THR A 123 2.29 30.80 1.49
N THR A 124 2.70 31.34 0.35
CA THR A 124 3.80 32.33 0.31
C THR A 124 3.30 33.75 0.54
N THR A 125 2.02 34.08 0.23
CA THR A 125 1.51 35.44 0.28
C THR A 125 0.60 35.76 1.46
N ARG A 126 -0.05 34.75 2.09
CA ARG A 126 -1.00 34.97 3.19
C ARG A 126 -0.35 34.78 4.55
N ALA A 127 -0.91 35.44 5.58
CA ALA A 127 -0.41 35.35 6.95
C ALA A 127 -0.76 34.01 7.61
N GLU A 128 -2.01 33.55 7.42
CA GLU A 128 -2.46 32.23 7.87
C GLU A 128 -1.89 31.15 6.95
N LYS A 129 -0.97 30.35 7.45
CA LYS A 129 -0.22 29.37 6.65
C LYS A 129 -0.52 27.95 7.08
N PRO A 130 -0.49 26.95 6.16
CA PRO A 130 -0.43 25.56 6.56
C PRO A 130 0.88 25.28 7.30
N ASN A 131 0.93 24.19 8.08
CA ASN A 131 2.13 23.80 8.82
C ASN A 131 3.13 23.01 7.96
N LEU A 132 2.68 22.48 6.82
CA LEU A 132 3.51 21.91 5.76
C LEU A 132 2.81 21.96 4.41
N LEU A 133 3.58 21.82 3.31
CA LEU A 133 3.12 21.90 1.95
C LEU A 133 3.61 20.69 1.15
N LEU A 134 2.69 20.05 0.40
CA LEU A 134 3.02 19.03 -0.59
C LEU A 134 2.58 19.50 -1.97
N LEU A 135 3.42 19.32 -2.97
CA LEU A 135 3.18 19.80 -4.34
C LEU A 135 3.44 18.68 -5.34
N GLY A 136 2.41 18.31 -6.12
CA GLY A 136 2.51 17.39 -7.24
C GLY A 136 2.55 18.13 -8.57
N TYR A 137 3.65 17.98 -9.33
CA TYR A 137 3.86 18.64 -10.64
C TYR A 137 3.24 20.05 -10.71
N PRO A 138 3.58 20.95 -9.75
CA PRO A 138 2.88 22.20 -9.54
C PRO A 138 3.17 23.20 -10.65
N VAL A 139 2.15 23.97 -11.04
CA VAL A 139 2.40 25.29 -11.63
C VAL A 139 2.95 26.19 -10.53
N ILE A 140 4.01 26.93 -10.80
CA ILE A 140 4.70 27.81 -9.84
C ILE A 140 4.86 29.21 -10.40
N THR A 141 5.45 29.32 -11.60
CA THR A 141 5.72 30.61 -12.23
C THR A 141 4.71 30.92 -13.30
N PHE A 142 4.32 32.20 -13.39
CA PHE A 142 3.60 32.78 -14.51
C PHE A 142 4.51 33.58 -15.45
N GLN A 143 5.81 33.59 -15.19
CA GLN A 143 6.81 34.26 -16.01
C GLN A 143 7.32 33.35 -17.13
N GLU A 144 7.61 33.94 -18.29
CA GLU A 144 8.24 33.23 -19.41
C GLU A 144 9.69 32.85 -19.06
N PRO A 145 10.23 31.77 -19.66
CA PRO A 145 9.60 30.89 -20.64
C PRO A 145 8.84 29.69 -20.05
N TYR A 146 8.68 29.56 -18.72
CA TYR A 146 8.21 28.37 -18.04
C TYR A 146 6.74 28.44 -17.59
N ALA A 147 6.02 29.50 -17.94
CA ALA A 147 4.64 29.70 -17.57
C ALA A 147 3.70 28.65 -18.19
N HIS A 148 2.87 28.02 -17.39
CA HIS A 148 1.72 27.26 -17.91
C HIS A 148 0.64 28.25 -18.39
N GLN A 149 0.56 28.45 -19.69
CA GLN A 149 -0.24 29.48 -20.33
C GLN A 149 -1.73 29.42 -19.94
N GLY A 150 -2.31 28.22 -19.94
CA GLY A 150 -3.72 28.03 -19.58
C GLY A 150 -4.02 28.49 -18.16
N SER A 151 -3.22 28.07 -17.17
CA SER A 151 -3.40 28.47 -15.77
C SER A 151 -3.22 29.99 -15.61
N ARG A 152 -2.22 30.57 -16.25
CA ARG A 152 -2.00 32.01 -16.21
C ARG A 152 -3.19 32.80 -16.79
N LEU A 153 -3.70 32.37 -17.95
CA LEU A 153 -4.84 32.99 -18.61
C LEU A 153 -6.11 32.92 -17.69
N HIS A 154 -6.42 31.78 -17.15
CA HIS A 154 -7.62 31.63 -16.32
C HIS A 154 -7.49 32.35 -14.98
N PHE A 155 -6.27 32.47 -14.43
CA PHE A 155 -6.03 33.10 -13.12
C PHE A 155 -5.89 34.65 -13.22
N LEU A 156 -5.19 35.18 -14.25
CA LEU A 156 -4.89 36.60 -14.37
C LEU A 156 -5.59 37.32 -15.57
N GLY A 157 -6.22 36.55 -16.46
CA GLY A 157 -6.81 37.08 -17.70
C GLY A 157 -5.77 37.25 -18.83
N ASP A 158 -6.21 37.93 -19.93
CA ASP A 158 -5.48 37.99 -21.20
C ASP A 158 -4.25 38.88 -21.15
N ARG A 159 -4.23 39.92 -20.30
CA ARG A 159 -3.23 40.99 -20.30
C ARG A 159 -2.69 41.29 -18.90
N PRO A 160 -2.07 40.31 -18.24
CA PRO A 160 -1.47 40.57 -16.92
C PRO A 160 -0.29 41.52 -17.06
N THR A 161 -0.13 42.40 -16.10
CA THR A 161 1.03 43.27 -15.96
C THR A 161 2.25 42.47 -15.48
N GLN A 162 3.48 42.98 -15.73
CA GLN A 162 4.69 42.37 -15.19
C GLN A 162 4.66 42.28 -13.64
N ALA A 163 4.05 43.26 -12.98
CA ALA A 163 3.86 43.28 -11.54
C ALA A 163 2.96 42.11 -11.07
N GLU A 164 1.87 41.85 -11.79
CA GLU A 164 0.97 40.71 -11.47
C GLU A 164 1.66 39.37 -11.74
N LEU A 165 2.36 39.23 -12.87
CA LEU A 165 3.15 38.05 -13.18
C LEU A 165 4.14 37.74 -12.04
N HIS A 166 4.84 38.76 -11.56
CA HIS A 166 5.77 38.60 -10.43
C HIS A 166 5.06 38.32 -9.12
N ALA A 167 3.97 39.04 -8.81
CA ALA A 167 3.24 38.89 -7.56
C ALA A 167 2.57 37.50 -7.40
N TYR A 168 2.18 36.90 -8.52
CA TYR A 168 1.52 35.57 -8.53
C TYR A 168 2.43 34.44 -9.05
N SER A 169 3.75 34.67 -9.12
CA SER A 169 4.76 33.62 -9.28
C SER A 169 5.29 33.25 -7.92
N SER A 170 4.94 32.03 -7.46
CA SER A 170 5.13 31.60 -6.05
C SER A 170 6.60 31.61 -5.62
N GLU A 171 7.53 31.31 -6.53
CA GLU A 171 8.97 31.34 -6.28
C GLU A 171 9.49 32.74 -5.90
N SER A 172 8.80 33.78 -6.40
CA SER A 172 9.15 35.17 -6.10
C SER A 172 8.63 35.63 -4.73
N GLN A 173 7.73 34.84 -4.11
CA GLN A 173 7.05 35.19 -2.85
C GLN A 173 7.53 34.34 -1.65
N VAL A 174 8.50 33.45 -1.83
CA VAL A 174 9.04 32.61 -0.75
C VAL A 174 9.74 33.47 0.31
N THR A 175 9.40 33.26 1.55
CA THR A 175 10.00 33.94 2.73
C THR A 175 10.48 32.92 3.76
N SER A 176 11.18 33.37 4.79
CA SER A 176 11.58 32.55 5.92
C SER A 176 10.41 31.97 6.73
N LEU A 177 9.17 32.40 6.49
CA LEU A 177 7.95 31.90 7.09
C LEU A 177 7.24 30.83 6.24
N THR A 178 7.79 30.50 5.06
CA THR A 178 7.26 29.41 4.22
C THR A 178 7.48 28.08 4.91
N PRO A 179 6.48 27.19 5.02
CA PRO A 179 6.62 25.93 5.76
C PRO A 179 7.49 24.92 5.02
N PRO A 180 7.95 23.85 5.71
CA PRO A 180 8.59 22.70 5.05
C PRO A 180 7.75 22.18 3.90
N THR A 181 8.43 21.87 2.79
CA THR A 181 7.76 21.53 1.52
C THR A 181 8.28 20.24 0.91
N PHE A 182 7.36 19.37 0.48
CA PHE A 182 7.64 18.19 -0.35
C PHE A 182 7.17 18.46 -1.78
N ILE A 183 8.00 18.20 -2.79
CA ILE A 183 7.71 18.46 -4.20
C ILE A 183 8.02 17.21 -5.01
N TRP A 184 7.15 16.88 -5.96
CA TRP A 184 7.46 15.88 -6.97
C TRP A 184 6.93 16.26 -8.35
N THR A 185 7.64 15.84 -9.39
CA THR A 185 7.30 16.10 -10.79
C THR A 185 7.97 15.08 -11.71
N THR A 186 7.75 15.19 -13.02
CA THR A 186 8.45 14.41 -14.04
C THR A 186 9.28 15.32 -14.95
N ALA A 187 10.44 14.82 -15.39
CA ALA A 187 11.37 15.63 -16.19
C ALA A 187 10.83 15.94 -17.59
N ASN A 188 9.98 15.06 -18.13
CA ASN A 188 9.39 15.18 -19.47
C ASN A 188 7.92 15.63 -19.47
N ASP A 189 7.45 16.28 -18.37
CA ASP A 189 6.10 16.85 -18.33
C ASP A 189 5.92 17.87 -19.46
N ALA A 190 5.02 17.54 -20.40
CA ALA A 190 4.78 18.37 -21.59
C ALA A 190 3.84 19.57 -21.33
N SER A 191 3.19 19.63 -20.17
CA SER A 191 2.22 20.68 -19.82
C SER A 191 2.80 21.71 -18.87
N VAL A 192 3.46 21.26 -17.80
CA VAL A 192 4.11 22.13 -16.81
C VAL A 192 5.59 21.80 -16.77
N PRO A 193 6.44 22.67 -17.35
CA PRO A 193 7.89 22.45 -17.38
C PRO A 193 8.46 22.19 -15.98
N VAL A 194 9.39 21.23 -15.89
CA VAL A 194 10.06 20.82 -14.64
C VAL A 194 10.70 22.00 -13.90
N GLU A 195 11.05 23.05 -14.64
CA GLU A 195 11.61 24.29 -14.12
C GLU A 195 10.71 24.98 -13.09
N ASN A 196 9.38 24.78 -13.16
CA ASN A 196 8.48 25.26 -12.10
C ASN A 196 8.90 24.71 -10.73
N SER A 197 9.10 23.40 -10.63
CA SER A 197 9.54 22.77 -9.40
C SER A 197 10.97 23.15 -9.00
N LEU A 198 11.87 23.28 -9.98
CA LEU A 198 13.26 23.70 -9.75
C LEU A 198 13.34 25.14 -9.24
N LEU A 199 12.57 26.08 -9.80
CA LEU A 199 12.52 27.49 -9.38
C LEU A 199 12.02 27.61 -7.94
N PHE A 200 10.95 26.89 -7.59
CA PHE A 200 10.41 26.92 -6.22
C PHE A 200 11.40 26.32 -5.23
N SER A 201 12.00 25.18 -5.54
CA SER A 201 13.02 24.55 -4.71
C SER A 201 14.26 25.45 -4.50
N SER A 202 14.69 26.14 -5.57
CA SER A 202 15.77 27.13 -5.48
C SER A 202 15.42 28.29 -4.54
N ALA A 203 14.17 28.78 -4.61
CA ALA A 203 13.69 29.84 -3.74
C ALA A 203 13.61 29.40 -2.27
N LEU A 204 13.10 28.18 -2.02
CA LEU A 204 13.09 27.57 -0.67
C LEU A 204 14.51 27.44 -0.11
N SER A 205 15.46 26.95 -0.91
CA SER A 205 16.87 26.81 -0.53
C SER A 205 17.48 28.14 -0.14
N LYS A 206 17.26 29.21 -0.92
CA LYS A 206 17.76 30.56 -0.63
C LYS A 206 17.24 31.13 0.70
N GLN A 207 16.04 30.73 1.11
CA GLN A 207 15.43 31.17 2.37
C GLN A 207 15.71 30.20 3.52
N GLY A 208 16.49 29.11 3.30
CA GLY A 208 16.82 28.12 4.31
C GLY A 208 15.64 27.25 4.76
N ILE A 209 14.60 27.16 3.93
CA ILE A 209 13.40 26.35 4.22
C ILE A 209 13.71 24.86 3.95
N PRO A 210 13.39 23.94 4.87
CA PRO A 210 13.51 22.51 4.63
C PRO A 210 12.58 22.07 3.47
N PHE A 211 13.12 21.34 2.50
CA PHE A 211 12.32 20.75 1.42
C PHE A 211 12.90 19.42 0.95
N GLU A 212 12.06 18.63 0.29
CA GLU A 212 12.46 17.48 -0.53
C GLU A 212 11.92 17.68 -1.94
N LEU A 213 12.73 17.36 -2.97
CA LEU A 213 12.35 17.41 -4.38
C LEU A 213 12.66 16.08 -5.04
N HIS A 214 11.65 15.49 -5.69
CA HIS A 214 11.77 14.25 -6.46
C HIS A 214 11.37 14.51 -7.91
N ILE A 215 12.27 14.21 -8.84
CA ILE A 215 12.04 14.34 -10.29
C ILE A 215 12.17 12.95 -10.89
N PHE A 216 11.06 12.41 -11.37
CA PHE A 216 11.04 11.15 -12.11
C PHE A 216 11.36 11.42 -13.58
N GLU A 217 12.10 10.52 -14.23
CA GLU A 217 12.57 10.71 -15.60
C GLU A 217 11.40 10.86 -16.58
N GLU A 218 10.37 10.02 -16.44
CA GLU A 218 9.24 9.97 -17.36
C GLU A 218 7.89 9.94 -16.62
N GLY A 219 6.91 10.62 -17.22
CA GLY A 219 5.51 10.59 -16.78
C GLY A 219 4.71 11.73 -17.39
N ARG A 220 3.48 11.46 -17.79
CA ARG A 220 2.58 12.50 -18.28
C ARG A 220 2.17 13.45 -17.16
N HIS A 221 1.70 14.64 -17.52
CA HIS A 221 1.06 15.55 -16.57
C HIS A 221 -0.23 14.96 -15.97
N GLY A 222 -0.56 15.33 -14.73
CA GLY A 222 -1.84 14.98 -14.11
C GLY A 222 -1.93 13.52 -13.67
N LEU A 223 -0.87 12.95 -13.10
CA LEU A 223 -0.83 11.55 -12.66
C LEU A 223 -1.62 11.28 -11.36
N GLY A 224 -1.86 12.28 -10.52
CA GLY A 224 -2.49 12.10 -9.22
C GLY A 224 -1.73 11.07 -8.36
N LEU A 225 -2.37 9.97 -7.96
CA LEU A 225 -1.71 8.89 -7.22
C LEU A 225 -0.79 8.00 -8.09
N ALA A 226 -0.63 8.30 -9.38
CA ALA A 226 0.24 7.62 -10.33
C ALA A 226 0.04 6.09 -10.41
N LYS A 227 -1.20 5.59 -10.25
CA LYS A 227 -1.50 4.13 -10.17
C LYS A 227 -1.08 3.35 -11.41
N GLU A 228 -1.06 3.98 -12.58
CA GLU A 228 -0.67 3.36 -13.87
C GLU A 228 0.82 3.56 -14.20
N HIS A 229 1.58 4.21 -13.31
CA HIS A 229 2.99 4.53 -13.49
C HIS A 229 3.81 4.11 -12.27
N PRO A 230 4.21 2.83 -12.14
CA PRO A 230 4.85 2.29 -10.93
C PRO A 230 6.10 3.07 -10.50
N HIS A 231 6.89 3.60 -11.46
CA HIS A 231 8.05 4.42 -11.13
C HIS A 231 7.64 5.74 -10.47
N CYS A 232 6.70 6.49 -11.06
CA CYS A 232 6.20 7.74 -10.47
C CYS A 232 5.43 7.49 -9.17
N GLN A 233 4.75 6.33 -9.02
CA GLN A 233 3.97 5.99 -7.83
C GLN A 233 4.83 5.97 -6.55
N GLN A 234 6.15 5.82 -6.68
CA GLN A 234 7.08 5.88 -5.54
C GLN A 234 6.98 7.21 -4.76
N TRP A 235 6.43 8.28 -5.37
CA TRP A 235 6.20 9.53 -4.66
C TRP A 235 5.33 9.34 -3.40
N LEU A 236 4.42 8.36 -3.40
CA LEU A 236 3.58 8.04 -2.23
C LEU A 236 4.46 7.60 -1.05
N SER A 237 5.29 6.58 -1.22
CA SER A 237 6.16 6.08 -0.15
C SER A 237 7.22 7.09 0.28
N LEU A 238 7.71 7.93 -0.64
CA LEU A 238 8.63 9.02 -0.33
C LEU A 238 7.94 10.10 0.53
N SER A 239 6.73 10.52 0.14
CA SER A 239 5.94 11.48 0.91
C SER A 239 5.48 10.92 2.27
N GLU A 240 5.16 9.64 2.38
CA GLU A 240 4.84 8.97 3.64
C GLU A 240 6.02 9.05 4.64
N LYS A 241 7.24 8.73 4.18
CA LYS A 241 8.46 8.88 4.99
C LYS A 241 8.68 10.33 5.42
N TRP A 242 8.44 11.27 4.51
CA TRP A 242 8.57 12.69 4.80
C TRP A 242 7.50 13.18 5.79
N LEU A 243 6.23 12.78 5.61
CA LEU A 243 5.14 13.07 6.54
C LEU A 243 5.41 12.49 7.94
N SER A 244 5.96 11.29 8.02
CA SER A 244 6.39 10.67 9.29
C SER A 244 7.49 11.48 9.98
N LYS A 245 8.53 11.91 9.23
CA LYS A 245 9.61 12.77 9.72
C LYS A 245 9.08 14.09 10.31
N HIS A 246 8.00 14.62 9.77
CA HIS A 246 7.33 15.83 10.25
C HIS A 246 6.19 15.54 11.26
N HIS A 247 6.06 14.28 11.74
CA HIS A 247 5.08 13.84 12.73
C HIS A 247 3.62 14.03 12.31
N TYR A 248 3.33 13.94 11.01
CA TYR A 248 1.96 13.86 10.48
C TYR A 248 1.44 12.43 10.45
N ILE A 249 2.33 11.45 10.38
CA ILE A 249 2.01 10.05 10.58
C ILE A 249 2.62 9.67 11.92
N GLN A 250 1.81 9.20 12.85
CA GLN A 250 2.30 8.75 14.15
C GLN A 250 2.91 7.36 13.98
N GLY A 251 3.92 7.01 14.80
CA GLY A 251 4.62 5.72 14.69
C GLY A 251 3.73 4.47 14.85
N GLU A 252 2.53 4.65 15.41
CA GLU A 252 1.46 3.62 15.45
C GLU A 252 0.65 3.55 14.15
N ASP A 253 0.69 4.58 13.29
CA ASP A 253 -0.06 4.68 12.02
C ASP A 253 0.79 4.23 10.81
N LEU A 254 2.11 4.32 10.91
CA LEU A 254 3.04 3.54 10.09
C LEU A 254 3.08 2.10 10.66
N MET A 255 1.93 1.49 10.78
CA MET A 255 1.92 0.09 11.13
C MET A 255 2.60 -0.65 9.99
N THR A 256 3.83 -1.08 10.22
CA THR A 256 4.43 -2.16 9.46
C THR A 256 3.35 -3.22 9.33
N PRO A 257 2.78 -3.46 8.15
CA PRO A 257 1.71 -4.43 8.05
C PRO A 257 2.23 -5.77 8.55
N THR A 258 1.40 -6.48 9.27
CA THR A 258 1.73 -7.84 9.67
C THR A 258 1.19 -8.79 8.61
N LEU A 259 2.04 -9.69 8.13
CA LEU A 259 1.66 -10.80 7.29
C LEU A 259 1.54 -12.03 8.19
N PHE A 260 0.31 -12.41 8.49
CA PHE A 260 -0.01 -13.62 9.22
C PHE A 260 -0.02 -14.82 8.28
N ILE A 261 0.56 -15.94 8.70
CA ILE A 261 0.50 -17.20 7.96
C ILE A 261 -0.38 -18.17 8.71
N ALA A 262 -1.54 -18.50 8.16
CA ALA A 262 -2.39 -19.61 8.57
C ALA A 262 -2.08 -20.81 7.68
N GLY A 263 -1.57 -21.91 8.26
CA GLY A 263 -1.13 -23.03 7.45
C GLY A 263 -0.78 -24.28 8.27
N ASP A 264 -0.26 -25.26 7.55
CA ASP A 264 0.12 -26.57 8.08
C ASP A 264 1.64 -26.71 8.33
N SER A 265 2.11 -27.96 8.43
CA SER A 265 3.51 -28.29 8.74
C SER A 265 4.51 -27.83 7.69
N THR A 266 4.08 -27.58 6.45
CA THR A 266 5.01 -27.15 5.37
C THR A 266 5.42 -25.70 5.53
N ALA A 267 4.58 -24.88 6.18
CA ALA A 267 4.85 -23.48 6.49
C ALA A 267 5.34 -23.23 7.93
N ALA A 268 5.03 -24.13 8.87
CA ALA A 268 5.21 -23.95 10.31
C ALA A 268 6.68 -23.82 10.73
N ILE A 269 6.92 -22.96 11.73
CA ILE A 269 8.21 -22.90 12.45
C ILE A 269 8.46 -24.23 13.17
N LYS A 270 9.67 -24.76 13.03
CA LYS A 270 10.06 -26.04 13.64
C LYS A 270 10.85 -25.85 14.94
N GLY A 271 10.46 -26.61 15.94
CA GLY A 271 11.19 -26.67 17.21
C GLY A 271 12.57 -27.36 17.07
N ALA A 272 13.42 -27.17 18.08
CA ALA A 272 14.77 -27.75 18.08
C ALA A 272 14.79 -29.28 17.91
N GLY A 273 13.79 -30.00 18.41
CA GLY A 273 13.66 -31.45 18.29
C GLY A 273 13.19 -31.93 16.91
N GLU A 274 12.77 -31.03 16.03
CA GLU A 274 12.30 -31.35 14.69
C GLU A 274 13.35 -31.01 13.61
N LYS A 275 14.36 -30.19 13.97
CA LYS A 275 15.43 -29.81 13.02
C LYS A 275 16.22 -31.06 12.56
N PRO A 276 16.68 -31.13 11.30
CA PRO A 276 16.77 -30.05 10.30
C PRO A 276 15.49 -29.81 9.48
N MET A 277 14.35 -30.48 9.82
CA MET A 277 13.08 -30.14 9.19
C MET A 277 12.80 -28.64 9.39
N THR A 278 12.35 -27.97 8.33
CA THR A 278 12.15 -26.51 8.32
C THR A 278 10.87 -26.17 7.53
N GLY A 279 10.07 -25.21 8.00
CA GLY A 279 8.93 -24.71 7.24
C GLY A 279 9.32 -23.47 6.40
N TRP A 280 8.73 -23.32 5.22
CA TRP A 280 9.08 -22.22 4.33
C TRP A 280 8.79 -20.84 4.95
N GLY A 281 7.81 -20.76 5.84
CA GLY A 281 7.47 -19.50 6.53
C GLY A 281 8.58 -18.99 7.47
N GLU A 282 9.57 -19.82 7.85
CA GLU A 282 10.72 -19.41 8.65
C GLU A 282 11.64 -18.44 7.90
N TYR A 283 11.65 -18.49 6.56
CA TYR A 283 12.53 -17.67 5.72
C TYR A 283 11.88 -16.41 5.18
N LEU A 284 10.56 -16.27 5.27
CA LEU A 284 9.86 -15.18 4.61
C LEU A 284 10.26 -13.79 5.13
N GLN A 285 10.56 -13.67 6.45
CA GLN A 285 10.98 -12.40 7.04
C GLN A 285 12.23 -11.79 6.38
N SER A 286 13.17 -12.62 5.93
CA SER A 286 14.42 -12.14 5.32
C SER A 286 14.21 -11.37 4.01
N TYR A 287 13.11 -11.60 3.31
CA TYR A 287 12.77 -10.91 2.07
C TYR A 287 12.10 -9.55 2.28
N PHE A 288 11.49 -9.32 3.45
CA PHE A 288 10.77 -8.08 3.76
C PHE A 288 11.53 -7.14 4.72
N GLY A 289 12.62 -7.60 5.32
CA GLY A 289 13.37 -6.81 6.30
C GLY A 289 12.46 -6.29 7.43
N THR A 290 12.40 -4.97 7.61
CA THR A 290 11.53 -4.31 8.60
C THR A 290 10.24 -3.73 7.99
N SER A 291 10.03 -3.86 6.68
CA SER A 291 8.88 -3.27 5.99
C SER A 291 7.58 -4.04 6.19
N VAL A 292 7.68 -5.33 6.51
CA VAL A 292 6.54 -6.20 6.86
C VAL A 292 6.97 -7.06 8.03
N ARG A 293 6.13 -7.16 9.04
CA ARG A 293 6.32 -8.14 10.12
C ARG A 293 5.70 -9.47 9.70
N ILE A 294 6.48 -10.55 9.72
CA ILE A 294 5.94 -11.90 9.49
C ILE A 294 5.53 -12.53 10.83
N ASP A 295 4.26 -12.85 10.97
CA ASP A 295 3.71 -13.60 12.12
C ASP A 295 3.25 -14.97 11.63
N ASN A 296 4.17 -15.93 11.67
CA ASN A 296 3.90 -17.28 11.22
C ASN A 296 3.14 -18.07 12.31
N ARG A 297 1.83 -18.24 12.12
CA ARG A 297 0.92 -18.98 13.01
C ARG A 297 0.60 -20.39 12.48
N ALA A 298 1.27 -20.83 11.40
CA ALA A 298 1.12 -22.20 10.88
C ALA A 298 1.54 -23.25 11.92
N ILE A 299 0.85 -24.38 11.94
CA ILE A 299 1.06 -25.44 12.93
C ILE A 299 1.02 -26.82 12.26
N ASN A 300 1.93 -27.69 12.68
CA ASN A 300 1.99 -29.07 12.22
C ASN A 300 0.64 -29.79 12.34
N GLY A 301 0.28 -30.53 11.30
CA GLY A 301 -0.87 -31.43 11.29
C GLY A 301 -2.23 -30.73 11.23
N ARG A 302 -2.32 -29.44 10.91
CA ARG A 302 -3.59 -28.71 10.81
C ARG A 302 -4.13 -28.71 9.39
N SER A 303 -5.43 -28.99 9.28
CA SER A 303 -6.27 -28.74 8.10
C SER A 303 -7.00 -27.41 8.24
N THR A 304 -7.72 -26.96 7.22
CA THR A 304 -8.63 -25.79 7.32
C THR A 304 -9.58 -25.94 8.51
N LYS A 305 -10.19 -27.10 8.65
CA LYS A 305 -11.14 -27.45 9.72
C LYS A 305 -10.51 -27.42 11.10
N SER A 306 -9.43 -28.18 11.31
CA SER A 306 -8.81 -28.31 12.63
C SER A 306 -8.13 -27.01 13.09
N PHE A 307 -7.64 -26.16 12.18
CA PHE A 307 -7.11 -24.86 12.51
C PHE A 307 -8.21 -23.92 13.05
N ILE A 308 -9.40 -23.95 12.46
CA ILE A 308 -10.58 -23.20 12.94
C ILE A 308 -11.05 -23.77 14.29
N SER A 309 -11.29 -25.09 14.37
CA SER A 309 -11.85 -25.71 15.57
C SER A 309 -10.96 -25.62 16.82
N ASP A 310 -9.64 -25.49 16.61
CA ASP A 310 -8.68 -25.25 17.69
C ASP A 310 -8.61 -23.76 18.12
N GLY A 311 -9.47 -22.89 17.58
CA GLY A 311 -9.50 -21.45 17.87
C GLY A 311 -8.28 -20.69 17.38
N ARG A 312 -7.54 -21.24 16.40
CA ARG A 312 -6.29 -20.63 15.90
C ARG A 312 -6.55 -19.46 14.95
N LEU A 313 -7.61 -19.54 14.16
CA LEU A 313 -8.07 -18.41 13.35
C LEU A 313 -8.46 -17.25 14.27
N ASP A 314 -9.25 -17.51 15.32
CA ASP A 314 -9.64 -16.47 16.29
C ASP A 314 -8.42 -15.84 16.98
N SER A 315 -7.38 -16.64 17.24
CA SER A 315 -6.13 -16.13 17.80
C SER A 315 -5.41 -15.16 16.85
N ILE A 316 -5.42 -15.44 15.54
CA ILE A 316 -4.90 -14.49 14.53
C ILE A 316 -5.76 -13.22 14.53
N LEU A 317 -7.09 -13.37 14.47
CA LEU A 317 -8.01 -12.24 14.33
C LEU A 317 -7.97 -11.26 15.51
N LYS A 318 -7.58 -11.70 16.70
CA LYS A 318 -7.36 -10.83 17.87
C LYS A 318 -6.22 -9.83 17.66
N ASP A 319 -5.18 -10.24 16.93
CA ASP A 319 -3.99 -9.42 16.69
C ASP A 319 -4.05 -8.71 15.32
N PHE A 320 -4.99 -9.12 14.46
CA PHE A 320 -5.15 -8.67 13.07
C PHE A 320 -5.75 -7.28 12.99
N LYS A 321 -5.19 -6.44 12.14
CA LYS A 321 -5.61 -5.03 11.98
C LYS A 321 -5.84 -4.69 10.51
N ALA A 322 -6.53 -3.58 10.27
CA ALA A 322 -6.69 -3.05 8.92
C ALA A 322 -5.33 -2.80 8.26
N GLY A 323 -5.18 -3.26 7.01
CA GLY A 323 -3.91 -3.19 6.28
C GLY A 323 -2.99 -4.41 6.44
N ASP A 324 -3.28 -5.34 7.37
CA ASP A 324 -2.56 -6.61 7.51
C ASP A 324 -2.90 -7.58 6.37
N TYR A 325 -2.05 -8.59 6.21
CA TYR A 325 -2.24 -9.67 5.23
C TYR A 325 -2.46 -11.00 5.95
N LEU A 326 -3.39 -11.82 5.43
CA LEU A 326 -3.58 -13.20 5.87
C LEU A 326 -3.25 -14.15 4.72
N PHE A 327 -2.10 -14.81 4.79
CA PHE A 327 -1.72 -15.90 3.90
C PHE A 327 -2.35 -17.20 4.40
N ILE A 328 -3.07 -17.89 3.52
CA ILE A 328 -3.88 -19.07 3.84
C ILE A 328 -3.38 -20.23 2.98
N GLN A 329 -2.72 -21.23 3.60
CA GLN A 329 -2.14 -22.38 2.90
C GLN A 329 -2.49 -23.69 3.62
N PHE A 330 -3.42 -24.47 3.05
CA PHE A 330 -3.84 -25.75 3.56
C PHE A 330 -4.11 -26.76 2.42
N GLY A 331 -4.20 -28.04 2.74
CA GLY A 331 -4.56 -29.14 1.83
C GLY A 331 -3.98 -30.48 2.26
N HIS A 332 -2.71 -30.54 2.70
CA HIS A 332 -2.04 -31.81 3.07
C HIS A 332 -2.70 -32.59 4.19
N ASN A 333 -3.41 -31.92 5.09
CA ASN A 333 -4.14 -32.58 6.17
C ASN A 333 -5.64 -32.66 5.88
N ASP A 334 -6.15 -31.79 5.03
CA ASP A 334 -7.54 -31.83 4.56
C ASP A 334 -7.85 -33.10 3.76
N GLU A 335 -6.87 -33.68 3.05
CA GLU A 335 -7.03 -34.91 2.27
C GLU A 335 -7.07 -36.22 3.10
N LYS A 336 -6.81 -36.16 4.42
CA LYS A 336 -6.69 -37.36 5.30
C LYS A 336 -8.04 -37.94 5.66
N LYS A 337 -8.66 -38.69 4.72
CA LYS A 337 -9.97 -39.31 4.87
C LYS A 337 -10.11 -40.19 6.09
N GLU A 338 -9.01 -40.78 6.55
CA GLU A 338 -8.95 -41.62 7.75
C GLU A 338 -9.02 -40.84 9.06
N ASP A 339 -8.89 -39.53 9.03
CA ASP A 339 -8.94 -38.66 10.22
C ASP A 339 -10.08 -37.61 10.08
N PRO A 340 -11.27 -37.92 10.63
CA PRO A 340 -12.43 -37.03 10.54
C PRO A 340 -12.25 -35.67 11.20
N LEU A 341 -11.29 -35.51 12.11
CA LEU A 341 -11.00 -34.23 12.74
C LEU A 341 -10.21 -33.29 11.82
N ARG A 342 -9.56 -33.83 10.78
CA ARG A 342 -8.77 -33.07 9.81
C ARG A 342 -9.37 -33.09 8.42
N TYR A 343 -9.96 -34.21 8.03
CA TYR A 343 -10.54 -34.37 6.70
C TYR A 343 -11.62 -33.32 6.42
N THR A 344 -11.55 -32.76 5.23
CA THR A 344 -12.59 -31.93 4.63
C THR A 344 -12.82 -32.38 3.20
N ASP A 345 -14.07 -32.41 2.76
CA ASP A 345 -14.38 -32.66 1.36
C ASP A 345 -13.97 -31.43 0.52
N PRO A 346 -13.20 -31.60 -0.60
CA PRO A 346 -12.66 -30.50 -1.38
C PRO A 346 -13.72 -29.64 -2.06
N ASP A 347 -14.89 -30.22 -2.41
CA ASP A 347 -15.95 -29.53 -3.15
C ASP A 347 -16.93 -28.78 -2.22
N THR A 348 -16.93 -29.09 -0.92
CA THR A 348 -17.89 -28.55 0.04
C THR A 348 -17.21 -27.92 1.26
N GLU A 349 -16.83 -28.71 2.30
CA GLU A 349 -16.36 -28.23 3.59
C GLU A 349 -15.04 -27.43 3.47
N TYR A 350 -14.09 -27.90 2.65
CA TYR A 350 -12.84 -27.18 2.40
C TYR A 350 -13.07 -25.77 1.85
N ARG A 351 -13.94 -25.67 0.83
CA ARG A 351 -14.29 -24.39 0.21
C ARG A 351 -14.98 -23.45 1.20
N HIS A 352 -15.94 -23.99 1.98
CA HIS A 352 -16.62 -23.22 3.02
C HIS A 352 -15.62 -22.67 4.05
N ASN A 353 -14.70 -23.48 4.51
CA ASN A 353 -13.67 -23.05 5.46
C ASN A 353 -12.79 -21.95 4.87
N LEU A 354 -12.32 -22.07 3.62
CA LEU A 354 -11.54 -21.02 2.96
C LEU A 354 -12.30 -19.69 2.90
N ILE A 355 -13.59 -19.73 2.56
CA ILE A 355 -14.44 -18.52 2.55
C ILE A 355 -14.52 -17.89 3.93
N GLN A 356 -14.61 -18.68 5.00
CA GLN A 356 -14.60 -18.17 6.39
C GLN A 356 -13.30 -17.41 6.72
N TYR A 357 -12.12 -17.92 6.32
CA TYR A 357 -10.84 -17.19 6.49
C TYR A 357 -10.84 -15.86 5.72
N ILE A 358 -11.31 -15.89 4.48
CA ILE A 358 -11.35 -14.73 3.58
C ILE A 358 -12.24 -13.64 4.17
N GLU A 359 -13.46 -13.98 4.56
CA GLU A 359 -14.44 -13.04 5.10
C GLU A 359 -13.97 -12.45 6.43
N ALA A 360 -13.42 -13.28 7.32
CA ALA A 360 -12.91 -12.81 8.61
C ALA A 360 -11.79 -11.76 8.45
N ALA A 361 -10.84 -11.97 7.54
CA ALA A 361 -9.80 -11.01 7.26
C ALA A 361 -10.36 -9.71 6.65
N ARG A 362 -11.30 -9.82 5.71
CA ARG A 362 -11.93 -8.67 5.06
C ARG A 362 -12.76 -7.82 6.01
N GLN A 363 -13.49 -8.44 6.94
CA GLN A 363 -14.28 -7.74 7.96
C GLN A 363 -13.42 -6.84 8.85
N LEU A 364 -12.16 -7.21 9.07
CA LEU A 364 -11.19 -6.42 9.84
C LEU A 364 -10.38 -5.44 8.96
N GLY A 365 -10.72 -5.30 7.67
CA GLY A 365 -10.06 -4.37 6.76
C GLY A 365 -8.70 -4.84 6.25
N GLY A 366 -8.37 -6.12 6.39
CA GLY A 366 -7.14 -6.69 5.87
C GLY A 366 -7.29 -7.40 4.53
N THR A 367 -6.19 -7.92 4.02
CA THR A 367 -6.09 -8.56 2.72
C THR A 367 -5.85 -10.07 2.86
N PRO A 368 -6.85 -10.93 2.60
CA PRO A 368 -6.63 -12.37 2.47
C PRO A 368 -5.91 -12.69 1.16
N VAL A 369 -4.99 -13.65 1.20
CA VAL A 369 -4.27 -14.19 0.05
C VAL A 369 -4.27 -15.71 0.15
N LEU A 370 -4.77 -16.39 -0.86
CA LEU A 370 -4.75 -17.84 -0.93
C LEU A 370 -3.42 -18.33 -1.53
N LEU A 371 -2.83 -19.35 -0.93
CA LEU A 371 -1.66 -20.03 -1.43
C LEU A 371 -2.02 -21.50 -1.64
N THR A 372 -1.96 -22.01 -2.88
CA THR A 372 -2.16 -23.45 -3.08
C THR A 372 -1.11 -24.25 -2.31
N SER A 373 -1.48 -25.44 -1.82
CA SER A 373 -0.55 -26.31 -1.11
C SER A 373 0.70 -26.56 -1.93
N VAL A 374 1.87 -26.54 -1.31
CA VAL A 374 3.10 -26.97 -1.97
C VAL A 374 2.95 -28.42 -2.43
N SER A 375 3.44 -28.77 -3.63
CA SER A 375 3.37 -30.15 -4.10
C SER A 375 4.22 -31.09 -3.24
N ARG A 376 3.74 -32.33 -3.03
CA ARG A 376 4.64 -33.40 -2.59
C ARG A 376 5.58 -33.79 -3.72
N ARG A 377 6.75 -34.28 -3.36
CA ARG A 377 7.70 -34.87 -4.29
C ARG A 377 7.22 -36.30 -4.61
N ARG A 378 6.30 -36.43 -5.55
CA ARG A 378 5.75 -37.71 -5.95
C ARG A 378 5.96 -37.89 -7.45
N PHE A 379 6.95 -38.73 -7.80
CA PHE A 379 7.21 -39.13 -9.18
C PHE A 379 6.56 -40.47 -9.47
N ASN A 380 6.06 -40.65 -10.70
CA ASN A 380 5.56 -41.91 -11.19
C ASN A 380 6.72 -42.74 -11.79
N SER A 381 6.44 -43.96 -12.23
CA SER A 381 7.44 -44.86 -12.85
C SER A 381 8.09 -44.34 -14.14
N ASN A 382 7.51 -43.29 -14.73
CA ASN A 382 8.04 -42.65 -15.95
C ASN A 382 8.88 -41.39 -15.62
N GLY A 383 9.10 -41.10 -14.35
CA GLY A 383 9.81 -39.88 -13.90
C GLY A 383 9.00 -38.58 -14.02
N GLU A 384 7.68 -38.66 -14.13
CA GLU A 384 6.81 -37.50 -14.17
C GLU A 384 6.21 -37.25 -12.78
N LEU A 385 6.03 -35.97 -12.43
CA LEU A 385 5.38 -35.60 -11.19
C LEU A 385 3.87 -35.88 -11.23
N ASP A 386 3.36 -36.38 -10.11
CA ASP A 386 1.93 -36.60 -9.94
C ASP A 386 1.18 -35.26 -9.89
N PRO A 387 0.29 -34.96 -10.87
CA PRO A 387 -0.48 -33.74 -10.89
C PRO A 387 -1.52 -33.66 -9.75
N LEU A 388 -1.78 -34.78 -9.08
CA LEU A 388 -2.67 -34.90 -7.94
C LEU A 388 -1.91 -35.18 -6.62
N ALA A 389 -0.65 -34.75 -6.53
CA ALA A 389 0.19 -34.99 -5.35
C ALA A 389 -0.42 -34.48 -4.02
N VAL A 390 -1.37 -33.56 -4.08
CA VAL A 390 -2.20 -33.06 -2.94
C VAL A 390 -3.69 -33.16 -3.27
N GLY A 391 -4.09 -34.19 -4.00
CA GLY A 391 -5.49 -34.41 -4.37
C GLY A 391 -6.11 -33.23 -5.15
N ALA A 392 -7.42 -33.01 -4.96
CA ALA A 392 -8.18 -31.94 -5.62
C ALA A 392 -8.08 -30.57 -4.92
N TYR A 393 -7.37 -30.45 -3.79
CA TYR A 393 -7.38 -29.24 -2.96
C TYR A 393 -6.78 -28.01 -3.61
N PRO A 394 -5.66 -28.10 -4.38
CA PRO A 394 -5.15 -26.93 -5.11
C PRO A 394 -6.16 -26.35 -6.09
N GLU A 395 -6.88 -27.21 -6.81
CA GLU A 395 -7.88 -26.79 -7.78
C GLU A 395 -9.13 -26.20 -7.09
N ALA A 396 -9.60 -26.82 -6.01
CA ALA A 396 -10.70 -26.26 -5.21
C ALA A 396 -10.37 -24.88 -4.65
N MET A 397 -9.12 -24.64 -4.22
CA MET A 397 -8.66 -23.33 -3.75
C MET A 397 -8.65 -22.29 -4.87
N LYS A 398 -8.24 -22.66 -6.11
CA LYS A 398 -8.27 -21.77 -7.29
C LYS A 398 -9.71 -21.34 -7.61
N GLN A 399 -10.66 -22.25 -7.55
CA GLN A 399 -12.08 -21.94 -7.76
C GLN A 399 -12.61 -20.98 -6.71
N VAL A 400 -12.27 -21.18 -5.41
CA VAL A 400 -12.65 -20.24 -4.35
C VAL A 400 -12.02 -18.88 -4.58
N ALA A 401 -10.75 -18.80 -5.02
CA ALA A 401 -10.08 -17.54 -5.34
C ALA A 401 -10.81 -16.76 -6.43
N GLU A 402 -11.23 -17.44 -7.50
CA GLU A 402 -11.97 -16.86 -8.61
C GLU A 402 -13.36 -16.36 -8.16
N GLU A 403 -14.15 -17.21 -7.51
CA GLU A 403 -15.50 -16.89 -7.02
C GLU A 403 -15.53 -15.74 -6.02
N THR A 404 -14.54 -15.67 -5.15
CA THR A 404 -14.46 -14.64 -4.10
C THR A 404 -13.63 -13.42 -4.52
N HIS A 405 -13.07 -13.42 -5.73
CA HIS A 405 -12.10 -12.41 -6.17
C HIS A 405 -10.97 -12.20 -5.17
N THR A 406 -10.45 -13.31 -4.61
CA THR A 406 -9.35 -13.30 -3.66
C THR A 406 -8.02 -13.51 -4.39
N PRO A 407 -6.98 -12.71 -4.13
CA PRO A 407 -5.66 -12.95 -4.68
C PRO A 407 -5.16 -14.37 -4.40
N LEU A 408 -4.58 -15.02 -5.41
CA LEU A 408 -4.05 -16.38 -5.34
C LEU A 408 -2.58 -16.41 -5.76
N LEU A 409 -1.77 -17.12 -5.01
CA LEU A 409 -0.41 -17.53 -5.37
C LEU A 409 -0.42 -19.04 -5.61
N ASP A 410 -0.19 -19.46 -6.87
CA ASP A 410 -0.21 -20.89 -7.24
C ASP A 410 1.14 -21.56 -6.93
N ILE A 411 1.37 -21.82 -5.64
CA ILE A 411 2.61 -22.43 -5.16
C ILE A 411 2.67 -23.93 -5.51
N PHE A 412 1.53 -24.59 -5.70
CA PHE A 412 1.49 -25.96 -6.20
C PHE A 412 2.16 -26.06 -7.57
N ALA A 413 1.71 -25.26 -8.54
CA ALA A 413 2.28 -25.26 -9.87
C ALA A 413 3.76 -24.83 -9.85
N ALA A 414 4.09 -23.78 -9.12
CA ALA A 414 5.47 -23.30 -9.01
C ALA A 414 6.42 -24.35 -8.42
N SER A 415 6.00 -25.10 -7.40
CA SER A 415 6.80 -26.16 -6.80
C SER A 415 6.95 -27.37 -7.72
N GLN A 416 5.92 -27.73 -8.49
CA GLN A 416 6.04 -28.79 -9.50
C GLN A 416 7.05 -28.42 -10.61
N VAL A 417 7.03 -27.18 -11.08
CA VAL A 417 8.04 -26.69 -12.05
C VAL A 417 9.45 -26.79 -11.47
N LEU A 418 9.65 -26.41 -10.21
CA LEU A 418 10.95 -26.53 -9.54
C LEU A 418 11.40 -28.00 -9.45
N TYR A 419 10.54 -28.91 -8.97
CA TYR A 419 10.92 -30.32 -8.81
C TYR A 419 11.17 -31.02 -10.14
N HIS A 420 10.37 -30.66 -11.16
CA HIS A 420 10.60 -31.18 -12.52
C HIS A 420 11.95 -30.72 -13.10
N SER A 421 12.32 -29.45 -12.91
CA SER A 421 13.59 -28.91 -13.40
C SER A 421 14.80 -29.53 -12.72
N LEU A 422 14.68 -29.93 -11.45
CA LEU A 422 15.73 -30.63 -10.70
C LEU A 422 15.80 -32.14 -11.00
N GLY A 423 14.68 -32.70 -11.43
CA GLY A 423 14.55 -34.16 -11.58
C GLY A 423 14.44 -34.88 -10.25
N GLU A 424 14.25 -36.21 -10.33
CA GLU A 424 13.92 -37.03 -9.15
C GLU A 424 15.05 -37.03 -8.10
N GLU A 425 16.32 -37.17 -8.50
CA GLU A 425 17.41 -37.28 -7.55
C GLU A 425 17.77 -35.94 -6.89
N GLU A 426 17.92 -34.86 -7.64
CA GLU A 426 18.30 -33.56 -7.09
C GLU A 426 17.18 -32.94 -6.25
N SER A 427 15.92 -33.10 -6.66
CA SER A 427 14.78 -32.61 -5.87
C SER A 427 14.67 -33.27 -4.49
N ARG A 428 15.22 -34.46 -4.30
CA ARG A 428 15.28 -35.17 -3.02
C ARG A 428 15.96 -34.35 -1.93
N LYS A 429 16.96 -33.54 -2.28
CA LYS A 429 17.71 -32.67 -1.36
C LYS A 429 16.83 -31.59 -0.71
N LEU A 430 15.73 -31.26 -1.34
CA LEU A 430 14.78 -30.27 -0.81
C LEU A 430 13.89 -30.83 0.30
N PHE A 431 13.89 -32.15 0.49
CA PHE A 431 13.00 -32.86 1.41
C PHE A 431 13.76 -33.56 2.53
N MET A 432 13.02 -34.05 3.51
CA MET A 432 13.60 -34.74 4.67
C MET A 432 14.02 -36.18 4.31
N HIS A 433 15.16 -36.28 3.63
CA HIS A 433 15.81 -37.55 3.34
C HIS A 433 17.17 -37.62 4.06
N LEU A 434 17.21 -38.29 5.18
CA LEU A 434 18.41 -38.47 5.99
C LEU A 434 18.73 -39.95 6.17
N PRO A 435 19.96 -40.40 5.94
CA PRO A 435 20.35 -41.73 6.30
C PRO A 435 20.41 -41.92 7.82
N GLU A 436 20.44 -43.18 8.26
CA GLU A 436 20.59 -43.50 9.65
C GLU A 436 21.81 -42.81 10.27
N LYS A 437 21.64 -42.33 11.51
CA LYS A 437 22.68 -41.61 12.29
C LYS A 437 23.21 -40.31 11.71
N ALA A 438 22.61 -39.80 10.63
CA ALA A 438 23.00 -38.51 10.06
C ALA A 438 22.66 -37.31 10.93
N HIS A 439 21.62 -37.41 11.74
CA HIS A 439 21.19 -36.32 12.63
C HIS A 439 20.66 -36.87 13.97
N PRO A 440 20.99 -36.25 15.13
CA PRO A 440 20.57 -36.75 16.45
C PRO A 440 19.05 -36.83 16.64
N ASN A 441 18.26 -35.93 16.00
CA ASN A 441 16.81 -35.96 16.05
C ASN A 441 16.21 -37.09 15.18
N TYR A 442 16.98 -37.67 14.25
CA TYR A 442 16.55 -38.73 13.32
C TYR A 442 17.55 -39.87 13.33
N PRO A 443 17.72 -40.56 14.49
CA PRO A 443 18.76 -41.60 14.62
C PRO A 443 18.57 -42.80 13.68
N ASN A 444 17.33 -43.09 13.30
CA ASN A 444 16.96 -44.16 12.37
C ASN A 444 16.84 -43.68 10.91
N GLY A 445 17.29 -42.45 10.61
CA GLY A 445 17.06 -41.83 9.32
C GLY A 445 15.60 -41.40 9.11
N VAL A 446 15.31 -40.81 7.98
CA VAL A 446 13.96 -40.41 7.54
C VAL A 446 13.91 -40.36 6.00
N MET A 447 12.79 -40.77 5.45
CA MET A 447 12.45 -40.64 4.01
C MET A 447 11.07 -40.00 3.93
N ASP A 448 11.02 -38.69 3.66
CA ASP A 448 9.77 -37.91 3.68
C ASP A 448 9.77 -36.97 2.46
N ASP A 449 8.84 -37.19 1.56
CA ASP A 449 8.62 -36.44 0.32
C ASP A 449 7.58 -35.31 0.49
N THR A 450 7.25 -34.92 1.73
CA THR A 450 6.29 -33.86 2.09
C THR A 450 6.97 -32.70 2.81
N HIS A 451 7.78 -33.00 3.84
CA HIS A 451 8.41 -31.99 4.68
C HIS A 451 9.80 -31.60 4.17
N PHE A 452 10.14 -30.33 4.31
CA PHE A 452 11.35 -29.77 3.73
C PHE A 452 12.57 -29.90 4.63
N SER A 453 13.71 -30.11 3.98
CA SER A 453 15.02 -29.74 4.52
C SER A 453 15.13 -28.23 4.64
N ASP A 454 16.19 -27.74 5.28
CA ASP A 454 16.48 -26.31 5.35
C ASP A 454 16.59 -25.67 3.93
N GLN A 455 17.29 -26.31 3.00
CA GLN A 455 17.39 -25.90 1.61
C GLN A 455 16.04 -25.88 0.90
N GLY A 456 15.18 -26.87 1.14
CA GLY A 456 13.85 -26.93 0.55
C GLY A 456 12.95 -25.80 1.03
N ALA A 457 12.97 -25.51 2.34
CA ALA A 457 12.22 -24.42 2.91
C ALA A 457 12.64 -23.04 2.34
N GLN A 458 13.95 -22.82 2.13
CA GLN A 458 14.45 -21.60 1.48
C GLN A 458 13.95 -21.48 0.04
N GLN A 459 14.02 -22.57 -0.75
CA GLN A 459 13.54 -22.54 -2.14
C GLN A 459 12.04 -22.27 -2.22
N VAL A 460 11.22 -22.88 -1.34
CA VAL A 460 9.78 -22.62 -1.33
C VAL A 460 9.45 -21.18 -0.88
N ALA A 461 10.13 -20.64 0.11
CA ALA A 461 9.99 -19.23 0.48
C ALA A 461 10.32 -18.30 -0.70
N ARG A 462 11.36 -18.62 -1.48
CA ARG A 462 11.70 -17.92 -2.72
C ARG A 462 10.58 -18.00 -3.76
N LEU A 463 9.97 -19.18 -3.96
CA LEU A 463 8.82 -19.32 -4.87
C LEU A 463 7.64 -18.45 -4.45
N VAL A 464 7.35 -18.36 -3.13
CA VAL A 464 6.30 -17.49 -2.61
C VAL A 464 6.59 -16.02 -2.95
N VAL A 465 7.83 -15.57 -2.73
CA VAL A 465 8.23 -14.19 -3.05
C VAL A 465 8.16 -13.91 -4.55
N GLN A 466 8.65 -14.83 -5.39
CA GLN A 466 8.54 -14.71 -6.85
C GLN A 466 7.08 -14.64 -7.31
N ALA A 467 6.19 -15.43 -6.72
CA ALA A 467 4.77 -15.38 -7.03
C ALA A 467 4.12 -14.04 -6.61
N ILE A 468 4.58 -13.43 -5.50
CA ILE A 468 4.20 -12.08 -5.11
C ILE A 468 4.66 -11.07 -6.17
N GLU A 469 5.94 -11.11 -6.58
CA GLU A 469 6.53 -10.19 -7.56
C GLU A 469 5.85 -10.27 -8.94
N GLN A 470 5.41 -11.45 -9.34
CA GLN A 470 4.74 -11.69 -10.62
C GLN A 470 3.23 -11.40 -10.60
N SER A 471 2.64 -11.21 -9.43
CA SER A 471 1.20 -11.00 -9.28
C SER A 471 0.78 -9.61 -9.79
N THR A 472 -0.28 -9.56 -10.58
CA THR A 472 -0.92 -8.31 -11.03
C THR A 472 -2.11 -7.89 -10.17
N ALA A 473 -2.45 -8.68 -9.14
CA ALA A 473 -3.56 -8.37 -8.25
C ALA A 473 -3.26 -7.14 -7.38
N LEU A 474 -4.10 -6.12 -7.45
CA LEU A 474 -3.93 -4.83 -6.76
C LEU A 474 -3.52 -4.94 -5.27
N PRO A 475 -4.14 -5.80 -4.44
CA PRO A 475 -3.73 -5.92 -3.05
C PRO A 475 -2.30 -6.46 -2.87
N ILE A 476 -1.84 -7.34 -3.79
CA ILE A 476 -0.50 -7.93 -3.75
C ILE A 476 0.56 -6.97 -4.27
N THR A 477 0.24 -6.09 -5.23
CA THR A 477 1.19 -5.09 -5.73
C THR A 477 1.68 -4.14 -4.65
N ASN A 478 0.88 -3.88 -3.61
CA ASN A 478 1.35 -3.13 -2.44
C ASN A 478 2.39 -3.93 -1.64
N LEU A 479 2.21 -5.25 -1.51
CA LEU A 479 3.16 -6.12 -0.82
C LEU A 479 4.46 -6.27 -1.61
N GLN A 480 4.43 -6.26 -2.95
CA GLN A 480 5.62 -6.26 -3.82
C GLN A 480 6.57 -5.12 -3.49
N GLN A 481 6.03 -3.92 -3.28
CA GLN A 481 6.82 -2.71 -2.99
C GLN A 481 7.54 -2.78 -1.63
N LEU A 482 7.15 -3.70 -0.77
CA LEU A 482 7.70 -3.90 0.57
C LEU A 482 8.80 -4.98 0.61
N ILE A 483 9.06 -5.68 -0.51
CA ILE A 483 10.14 -6.65 -0.64
C ILE A 483 11.46 -5.89 -0.66
N GLN A 484 12.38 -6.23 0.24
CA GLN A 484 13.70 -5.59 0.39
C GLN A 484 14.86 -6.54 0.03
N GLY A 485 14.62 -7.84 0.06
CA GLY A 485 15.63 -8.86 -0.22
C GLY A 485 15.87 -9.00 -1.72
N VAL A 486 17.15 -8.91 -2.15
CA VAL A 486 17.53 -9.26 -3.51
C VAL A 486 17.40 -10.78 -3.64
N ILE A 487 16.58 -11.24 -4.59
CA ILE A 487 16.60 -12.65 -5.03
C ILE A 487 17.89 -12.86 -5.82
N THR A 488 19.01 -13.02 -5.12
CA THR A 488 20.26 -13.43 -5.80
C THR A 488 20.06 -14.83 -6.36
N ASP A 489 20.23 -14.98 -7.65
CA ASP A 489 20.34 -16.28 -8.28
C ASP A 489 21.56 -17.01 -7.67
N VAL A 490 21.29 -17.98 -6.83
CA VAL A 490 22.29 -18.97 -6.44
C VAL A 490 22.27 -20.06 -7.52
N SER A 491 22.68 -19.65 -8.72
CA SER A 491 23.15 -20.59 -9.73
C SER A 491 24.66 -20.76 -9.51
N ASN A 492 25.01 -21.73 -8.66
CA ASN A 492 26.30 -22.45 -8.71
C ASN A 492 26.16 -23.75 -7.93
#